data_ac43b892a072e18a4d20278a0deb19c9
#
_entry.id   ac43b892a072e18a4d20278a0deb19c9
#
_cell.length_a   1.000
_cell.length_b   1.000
_cell.length_c   1.000
_cell.angle_alpha   90.00
_cell.angle_beta   90.00
_cell.angle_gamma   90.00
#
_symmetry.space_group_name_H-M   'P 1'
#
loop_
_entity.id
_entity.type
_entity.pdbx_description
1 polymer ?
#
loop_
_entity_poly.entity_id
_entity_poly.type
_entity_poly.pdbx_seq_one_letter_code
_entity_poly.pdbx_strand_id
1 'polypeptide(L)'
;MHKTVLLQEAIEGLNLKEGSWVVDATFGGGGHSLEICRKYKNVKIIALDQDKNALEKAESKFKDCQISFHHTNFRDLDKVLEKEGVKEVDGIIFD
;
A
#
# COMPACT_ATOMS: atom_id res chain seq x y z
N MET A 1 -2.35 -19.91 -3.97
CA MET A 1 -3.62 -19.36 -3.48
C MET A 1 -3.39 -18.40 -2.34
N HIS A 2 -4.00 -17.26 -2.42
CA HIS A 2 -3.90 -16.29 -1.34
C HIS A 2 -4.70 -16.74 -0.13
N LYS A 3 -4.08 -16.67 1.00
CA LYS A 3 -4.80 -16.88 2.24
C LYS A 3 -5.37 -15.55 2.67
N THR A 4 -6.67 -15.45 2.66
CA THR A 4 -7.33 -14.22 3.08
C THR A 4 -7.21 -14.05 4.59
N VAL A 5 -6.56 -12.98 4.98
CA VAL A 5 -6.53 -12.56 6.37
C VAL A 5 -7.65 -11.55 6.53
N LEU A 6 -8.32 -11.52 7.66
CA LEU A 6 -9.32 -10.52 7.91
C LEU A 6 -8.65 -9.14 7.80
N LEU A 7 -9.15 -8.31 6.88
CA LEU A 7 -8.53 -7.04 6.54
C LEU A 7 -8.20 -6.19 7.76
N GLN A 8 -9.14 -6.06 8.66
CA GLN A 8 -8.99 -5.23 9.82
C GLN A 8 -7.91 -5.73 10.77
N GLU A 9 -7.81 -7.04 10.95
CA GLU A 9 -6.79 -7.63 11.79
C GLU A 9 -5.39 -7.41 11.22
N ALA A 10 -5.25 -7.52 9.90
CA ALA A 10 -3.97 -7.28 9.24
C ALA A 10 -3.51 -5.84 9.46
N ILE A 11 -4.40 -4.90 9.34
CA ILE A 11 -4.10 -3.48 9.50
C ILE A 11 -3.73 -3.15 10.95
N GLU A 12 -4.50 -3.65 11.91
CA GLU A 12 -4.23 -3.42 13.32
C GLU A 12 -2.88 -4.00 13.74
N GLY A 13 -2.51 -5.15 13.15
CA GLY A 13 -1.23 -5.78 13.42
C GLY A 13 -0.01 -4.96 13.00
N LEU A 14 -0.19 -4.01 12.08
CA LEU A 14 0.88 -3.12 11.66
C LEU A 14 1.20 -2.03 12.66
N ASN A 15 0.27 -1.75 13.58
CA ASN A 15 0.47 -0.73 14.61
C ASN A 15 0.83 0.64 14.01
N LEU A 16 0.10 1.06 13.01
CA LEU A 16 0.38 2.29 12.28
C LEU A 16 0.05 3.54 13.09
N LYS A 17 0.79 4.58 12.82
CA LYS A 17 0.63 5.90 13.43
C LYS A 17 0.46 6.94 12.34
N GLU A 18 0.03 8.13 12.73
CA GLU A 18 -0.04 9.26 11.81
C GLU A 18 1.33 9.51 11.19
N GLY A 19 1.37 9.64 9.88
CA GLY A 19 2.61 9.88 9.14
C GLY A 19 3.39 8.62 8.79
N SER A 20 2.90 7.44 9.14
CA SER A 20 3.57 6.18 8.80
C SER A 20 3.66 5.96 7.30
N TRP A 21 4.73 5.28 6.87
CA TRP A 21 4.88 4.80 5.51
C TRP A 21 4.54 3.31 5.45
N VAL A 22 3.68 2.94 4.52
CA VAL A 22 3.25 1.56 4.34
C VAL A 22 3.42 1.15 2.88
N VAL A 23 3.92 -0.05 2.66
CA VAL A 23 3.99 -0.64 1.33
C VAL A 23 2.88 -1.67 1.21
N ASP A 24 2.05 -1.54 0.19
CA ASP A 24 1.10 -2.57 -0.19
C ASP A 24 1.72 -3.31 -1.37
N ALA A 25 2.35 -4.44 -1.08
CA ALA A 25 3.18 -5.17 -2.04
C ALA A 25 2.36 -5.91 -3.10
N THR A 26 1.09 -6.16 -2.81
CA THR A 26 0.17 -6.82 -3.75
C THR A 26 -1.14 -6.06 -3.73
N PHE A 27 -1.12 -4.88 -4.32
CA PHE A 27 -2.24 -3.94 -4.22
C PHE A 27 -3.58 -4.53 -4.68
N GLY A 28 -3.62 -5.18 -5.84
CA GLY A 28 -4.83 -5.82 -6.35
C GLY A 28 -6.01 -4.86 -6.45
N GLY A 29 -7.09 -5.18 -5.79
CA GLY A 29 -8.29 -4.33 -5.75
C GLY A 29 -8.19 -3.14 -4.82
N GLY A 30 -7.12 -3.05 -4.03
CA GLY A 30 -6.88 -1.91 -3.16
C GLY A 30 -7.59 -1.94 -1.81
N GLY A 31 -8.17 -3.08 -1.43
CA GLY A 31 -8.93 -3.17 -0.19
C GLY A 31 -8.15 -2.81 1.05
N HIS A 32 -6.93 -3.34 1.17
CA HIS A 32 -6.07 -3.05 2.32
C HIS A 32 -5.66 -1.57 2.35
N SER A 33 -5.23 -1.04 1.22
CA SER A 33 -4.80 0.35 1.13
C SER A 33 -5.93 1.32 1.40
N LEU A 34 -7.13 1.02 0.91
CA LEU A 34 -8.28 1.88 1.13
C LEU A 34 -8.66 1.93 2.61
N GLU A 35 -8.65 0.78 3.29
CA GLU A 35 -8.93 0.72 4.71
C GLU A 35 -7.90 1.50 5.52
N ILE A 36 -6.62 1.38 5.18
CA ILE A 36 -5.56 2.15 5.83
C ILE A 36 -5.78 3.64 5.64
N CYS A 37 -6.09 4.06 4.42
CA CYS A 37 -6.34 5.46 4.13
C CYS A 37 -7.49 6.04 4.94
N ARG A 38 -8.55 5.26 5.12
CA ARG A 38 -9.72 5.70 5.89
C ARG A 38 -9.50 5.71 7.38
N LYS A 39 -8.72 4.77 7.87
CA LYS A 39 -8.55 4.57 9.32
C LYS A 39 -7.46 5.45 9.92
N TYR A 40 -6.42 5.73 9.18
CA TYR A 40 -5.25 6.45 9.71
C TYR A 40 -5.01 7.74 8.95
N LYS A 41 -4.86 8.83 9.67
CA LYS A 41 -4.57 10.14 9.07
C LYS A 41 -3.12 10.22 8.62
N ASN A 42 -2.91 10.81 7.46
CA ASN A 42 -1.58 11.12 6.93
C ASN A 42 -0.65 9.92 6.78
N VAL A 43 -1.20 8.72 6.69
CA VAL A 43 -0.40 7.56 6.33
C VAL A 43 -0.11 7.64 4.85
N LYS A 44 1.13 7.40 4.50
CA LYS A 44 1.60 7.42 3.11
C LYS A 44 1.74 6.00 2.61
N ILE A 45 1.12 5.72 1.48
CA ILE A 45 1.06 4.36 0.93
C ILE A 45 1.85 4.28 -0.36
N ILE A 46 2.67 3.25 -0.46
CA ILE A 46 3.36 2.91 -1.70
C ILE A 46 2.74 1.61 -2.18
N ALA A 47 1.97 1.68 -3.26
CA ALA A 47 1.23 0.54 -3.80
C ALA A 47 1.95 -0.06 -5.00
N LEU A 48 2.23 -1.35 -4.92
CA LEU A 48 2.89 -2.09 -5.99
C LEU A 48 1.92 -3.11 -6.58
N ASP A 49 1.90 -3.22 -7.89
CA ASP A 49 1.20 -4.30 -8.56
C ASP A 49 1.81 -4.54 -9.93
N GLN A 50 1.79 -5.80 -10.35
CA GLN A 50 2.26 -6.17 -11.67
C GLN A 50 1.16 -5.98 -12.72
N ASP A 51 -0.07 -5.72 -12.28
CA ASP A 51 -1.21 -5.46 -13.17
C ASP A 51 -1.46 -3.96 -13.27
N LYS A 52 -1.02 -3.38 -14.38
CA LYS A 52 -1.20 -1.96 -14.64
C LYS A 52 -2.67 -1.54 -14.63
N ASN A 53 -3.56 -2.42 -15.12
CA ASN A 53 -4.99 -2.11 -15.14
C ASN A 53 -5.57 -1.96 -13.75
N ALA A 54 -5.12 -2.77 -12.80
CA ALA A 54 -5.57 -2.66 -11.42
C ALA A 54 -5.22 -1.29 -10.84
N LEU A 55 -4.00 -0.82 -11.10
CA LEU A 55 -3.54 0.48 -10.61
C LEU A 55 -4.32 1.63 -11.25
N GLU A 56 -4.55 1.57 -12.56
CA GLU A 56 -5.30 2.60 -13.27
C GLU A 56 -6.73 2.72 -12.79
N LYS A 57 -7.39 1.59 -12.53
CA LYS A 57 -8.75 1.59 -12.03
C LYS A 57 -8.87 2.16 -10.62
N ALA A 58 -7.81 2.05 -9.84
CA ALA A 58 -7.82 2.46 -8.45
C ALA A 58 -7.66 3.96 -8.25
N GLU A 59 -7.03 4.67 -9.18
CA GLU A 59 -6.69 6.07 -9.00
C GLU A 59 -7.87 6.94 -8.53
N SER A 60 -9.04 6.75 -9.12
CA SER A 60 -10.20 7.56 -8.76
C SER A 60 -10.69 7.31 -7.33
N LYS A 61 -10.48 6.11 -6.80
CA LYS A 61 -10.92 5.75 -5.45
C LYS A 61 -10.02 6.31 -4.37
N PHE A 62 -8.80 6.70 -4.74
CA PHE A 62 -7.78 7.11 -3.79
C PHE A 62 -7.42 8.59 -3.85
N LYS A 63 -8.33 9.42 -4.39
CA LYS A 63 -8.08 10.85 -4.56
C LYS A 63 -7.75 11.59 -3.27
N ASP A 64 -8.34 11.16 -2.16
CA ASP A 64 -8.14 11.79 -0.87
C ASP A 64 -7.06 11.10 -0.04
N CYS A 65 -6.31 10.20 -0.64
CA CYS A 65 -5.29 9.44 0.03
C CYS A 65 -3.89 9.84 -0.42
N GLN A 66 -2.92 9.74 0.48
CA GLN A 66 -1.53 9.93 0.11
C GLN A 66 -1.00 8.57 -0.35
N ILE A 67 -1.09 8.31 -1.64
CA ILE A 67 -0.72 7.04 -2.22
C ILE A 67 0.00 7.24 -3.55
N SER A 68 1.06 6.48 -3.77
CA SER A 68 1.74 6.42 -5.05
C SER A 68 1.64 5.00 -5.60
N PHE A 69 1.40 4.90 -6.90
CA PHE A 69 1.21 3.63 -7.58
C PHE A 69 2.42 3.30 -8.43
N HIS A 70 2.90 2.07 -8.31
CA HIS A 70 4.07 1.60 -9.07
C HIS A 70 3.75 0.27 -9.75
N HIS A 71 3.88 0.25 -11.07
CA HIS A 71 3.70 -0.94 -11.88
C HIS A 71 4.97 -1.77 -11.84
N THR A 72 5.09 -2.59 -10.80
CA THR A 72 6.28 -3.39 -10.57
C THR A 72 5.95 -4.51 -9.60
N ASN A 73 6.94 -5.34 -9.28
CA ASN A 73 6.77 -6.35 -8.25
C ASN A 73 7.66 -6.06 -7.04
N PHE A 74 7.41 -6.78 -5.97
CA PHE A 74 8.09 -6.56 -4.70
C PHE A 74 9.61 -6.69 -4.79
N ARG A 75 10.10 -7.46 -5.72
CA ARG A 75 11.54 -7.64 -5.94
C ARG A 75 12.27 -6.31 -6.16
N ASP A 76 11.58 -5.32 -6.73
CA ASP A 76 12.14 -4.02 -7.03
C ASP A 76 11.79 -2.96 -6.00
N LEU A 77 11.35 -3.37 -4.82
CA LEU A 77 10.93 -2.42 -3.78
C LEU A 77 12.03 -1.43 -3.41
N ASP A 78 13.27 -1.89 -3.31
CA ASP A 78 14.38 -1.01 -2.97
C ASP A 78 14.54 0.14 -3.96
N LYS A 79 14.31 -0.11 -5.23
CA LYS A 79 14.37 0.91 -6.27
C LYS A 79 13.21 1.90 -6.14
N VAL A 80 12.03 1.39 -5.79
CA VAL A 80 10.85 2.24 -5.58
C VAL A 80 11.06 3.15 -4.38
N LEU A 81 11.57 2.62 -3.29
CA LEU A 81 11.84 3.41 -2.08
C LEU A 81 12.89 4.49 -2.35
N GLU A 82 13.93 4.16 -3.10
CA GLU A 82 14.95 5.12 -3.47
C GLU A 82 14.36 6.26 -4.30
N LYS A 83 13.52 5.93 -5.27
CA LYS A 83 12.84 6.91 -6.11
C LYS A 83 11.91 7.82 -5.30
N GLU A 84 11.25 7.27 -4.30
CA GLU A 84 10.35 8.02 -3.42
C GLU A 84 11.10 8.80 -2.33
N GLY A 85 12.39 8.56 -2.17
CA GLY A 85 13.17 9.18 -1.13
C GLY A 85 12.88 8.65 0.27
N VAL A 86 12.44 7.40 0.37
CA VAL A 86 12.04 6.78 1.63
C VAL A 86 13.11 5.78 2.06
N LYS A 87 13.64 5.96 3.26
CA LYS A 87 14.67 5.06 3.80
C LYS A 87 14.09 3.88 4.56
N GLU A 88 13.00 4.10 5.26
CA GLU A 88 12.37 3.08 6.08
C GLU A 88 10.85 3.12 5.93
N VAL A 89 10.24 1.96 6.01
CA VAL A 89 8.78 1.86 6.03
C VAL A 89 8.34 1.26 7.36
N ASP A 90 7.14 1.61 7.78
CA ASP A 90 6.59 1.17 9.06
C ASP A 90 5.84 -0.14 8.95
N GLY A 91 5.48 -0.53 7.76
CA GLY A 91 4.82 -1.80 7.54
C GLY A 91 4.76 -2.19 6.07
N ILE A 92 4.64 -3.48 5.83
CA ILE A 92 4.50 -4.03 4.49
C ILE A 92 3.34 -5.02 4.52
N ILE A 93 2.43 -4.87 3.57
CA ILE A 93 1.28 -5.76 3.43
C ILE A 93 1.49 -6.67 2.22
N PHE A 94 1.30 -7.95 2.44
CA PHE A 94 1.24 -8.96 1.38
C PHE A 94 -0.13 -9.62 1.44
N ASP A 95 -0.66 -9.87 0.29
CA ASP A 95 -1.88 -10.67 0.19
C ASP A 95 -1.56 -12.08 -0.28
#